data_3615b3bde3b0149439c0f61c6cf7b969
#
_entry.id   3615b3bde3b0149439c0f61c6cf7b969
#
_cell.length_a   1.000
_cell.length_b   1.000
_cell.length_c   1.000
_cell.angle_alpha   90.00
_cell.angle_beta   90.00
_cell.angle_gamma   90.00
#
_symmetry.space_group_name_H-M   'P 1'
#
loop_
_entity.id
_entity.type
_entity.pdbx_description
1 polymer ?
#
loop_
_entity_poly.entity_id
_entity_poly.type
_entity_poly.pdbx_seq_one_letter_code
_entity_poly.pdbx_strand_id
1 'polypeptide(L)'
;MIQLIDPFARPISYLRVSVTDRCDFRCVYCMAENMTFLPKKELLTLEELDRVCSAFIRMGVQKLRITGGEPLVRRNIMSFFQSISRHLDEGALRELTLTTNGSQLARFAKDLAAVGVRRVNVSLDTLDEDKFARVTRWGRLPQVLKGIDAAQEAGLRVKLNAVALKGFNEEELFAMTEWCASRDMDLTWIEVMPMGDLGGEDRVGQYWALTDVRRQLAQHYTVTDLPESTGGPAR
;
A
#
# COMPACT_ATOMS: atom_id res chain seq x y z
N MET A 1 31.14 3.15 4.14
CA MET A 1 29.93 2.48 3.61
C MET A 1 29.64 3.02 2.23
N ILE A 2 29.39 2.15 1.24
CA ILE A 2 28.97 2.58 -0.11
C ILE A 2 27.51 3.03 0.04
N GLN A 3 27.24 4.31 -0.19
CA GLN A 3 25.87 4.85 -0.17
C GLN A 3 25.32 4.84 -1.60
N LEU A 4 24.09 4.37 -1.77
CA LEU A 4 23.37 4.47 -3.03
C LEU A 4 22.95 5.92 -3.25
N ILE A 5 23.43 6.51 -4.34
CA ILE A 5 23.13 7.89 -4.72
C ILE A 5 22.59 7.87 -6.16
N ASP A 6 21.49 8.57 -6.41
CA ASP A 6 20.94 8.70 -7.75
C ASP A 6 21.71 9.76 -8.60
N PRO A 7 21.43 9.85 -9.91
CA PRO A 7 22.10 10.84 -10.78
C PRO A 7 21.91 12.31 -10.37
N PHE A 8 20.98 12.60 -9.47
CA PHE A 8 20.69 13.94 -8.93
C PHE A 8 21.31 14.17 -7.54
N ALA A 9 22.28 13.35 -7.14
CA ALA A 9 22.95 13.40 -5.84
C ALA A 9 22.04 13.18 -4.63
N ARG A 10 20.88 12.50 -4.81
CA ARG A 10 19.97 12.17 -3.72
C ARG A 10 20.28 10.78 -3.17
N PRO A 11 20.40 10.59 -1.85
CA PRO A 11 20.57 9.27 -1.27
C PRO A 11 19.31 8.42 -1.40
N ILE A 12 19.46 7.19 -1.89
CA ILE A 12 18.36 6.22 -1.96
C ILE A 12 18.23 5.56 -0.58
N SER A 13 17.27 6.01 0.19
CA SER A 13 17.00 5.54 1.55
C SER A 13 15.73 4.69 1.69
N TYR A 14 14.94 4.60 0.62
CA TYR A 14 13.66 3.89 0.60
C TYR A 14 13.60 2.88 -0.53
N LEU A 15 13.22 1.65 -0.22
CA LEU A 15 13.05 0.55 -1.16
C LEU A 15 11.65 -0.04 -1.07
N ARG A 16 11.00 -0.23 -2.21
CA ARG A 16 9.78 -1.03 -2.34
C ARG A 16 10.13 -2.41 -2.86
N VAL A 17 9.63 -3.44 -2.21
CA VAL A 17 9.95 -4.84 -2.51
C VAL A 17 8.68 -5.59 -2.83
N SER A 18 8.52 -5.98 -4.10
CA SER A 18 7.44 -6.87 -4.51
C SER A 18 7.82 -8.32 -4.16
N VAL A 19 7.07 -8.93 -3.27
CA VAL A 19 7.34 -10.30 -2.81
C VAL A 19 6.57 -11.35 -3.61
N THR A 20 5.57 -10.96 -4.39
CA THR A 20 4.76 -11.85 -5.23
C THR A 20 4.02 -11.05 -6.29
N ASP A 21 3.75 -11.66 -7.42
CA ASP A 21 2.84 -11.15 -8.46
C ASP A 21 1.37 -11.56 -8.19
N ARG A 22 1.12 -12.51 -7.27
CA ARG A 22 -0.21 -13.02 -6.97
C ARG A 22 -0.99 -12.07 -6.08
N CYS A 23 -2.28 -11.95 -6.36
CA CYS A 23 -3.25 -11.21 -5.56
C CYS A 23 -4.53 -12.04 -5.47
N ASP A 24 -5.25 -11.92 -4.38
CA ASP A 24 -6.58 -12.51 -4.19
C ASP A 24 -7.70 -11.59 -4.64
N PHE A 25 -7.40 -10.34 -5.07
CA PHE A 25 -8.30 -9.45 -5.78
C PHE A 25 -7.95 -9.36 -7.26
N ARG A 26 -8.88 -8.82 -8.05
CA ARG A 26 -8.73 -8.52 -9.49
C ARG A 26 -9.24 -7.12 -9.78
N CYS A 27 -8.65 -6.13 -9.10
CA CYS A 27 -9.09 -4.74 -9.27
C CYS A 27 -9.04 -4.32 -10.73
N VAL A 28 -10.15 -3.74 -11.20
CA VAL A 28 -10.39 -3.40 -12.61
C VAL A 28 -9.32 -2.49 -13.21
N TYR A 29 -8.69 -1.66 -12.40
CA TYR A 29 -7.61 -0.75 -12.81
C TYR A 29 -6.20 -1.34 -12.62
N CYS A 30 -6.06 -2.56 -12.08
CA CYS A 30 -4.76 -3.14 -11.69
C CYS A 30 -4.42 -4.42 -12.44
N MET A 31 -5.34 -5.39 -12.51
CA MET A 31 -5.10 -6.71 -13.07
C MET A 31 -6.25 -7.16 -13.95
N ALA A 32 -5.92 -7.81 -15.07
CA ALA A 32 -6.90 -8.56 -15.84
C ALA A 32 -7.49 -9.70 -14.99
N GLU A 33 -8.77 -10.02 -15.21
CA GLU A 33 -9.44 -11.08 -14.45
C GLU A 33 -8.74 -12.44 -14.60
N ASN A 34 -8.37 -12.76 -15.84
CA ASN A 34 -7.63 -13.97 -16.18
C ASN A 34 -6.14 -13.70 -16.34
N MET A 35 -5.50 -13.32 -15.21
CA MET A 35 -4.08 -12.98 -15.17
C MET A 35 -3.20 -14.23 -15.18
N THR A 36 -2.19 -14.26 -16.04
CA THR A 36 -1.13 -15.28 -16.02
C THR A 36 -0.02 -14.81 -15.08
N PHE A 37 0.27 -15.62 -14.06
CA PHE A 37 1.31 -15.34 -13.08
C PHE A 37 2.60 -16.06 -13.43
N LEU A 38 3.72 -15.50 -12.99
CA LEU A 38 5.02 -16.12 -13.14
C LEU A 38 5.06 -17.51 -12.47
N PRO A 39 5.74 -18.49 -13.07
CA PRO A 39 6.04 -19.76 -12.42
C PRO A 39 6.76 -19.52 -11.08
N LYS A 40 6.46 -20.32 -10.06
CA LYS A 40 7.08 -20.15 -8.73
C LYS A 40 8.61 -20.16 -8.76
N LYS A 41 9.22 -20.91 -9.69
CA LYS A 41 10.68 -21.00 -9.88
C LYS A 41 11.33 -19.69 -10.38
N GLU A 42 10.53 -18.78 -10.92
CA GLU A 42 10.97 -17.47 -11.42
C GLU A 42 10.80 -16.36 -10.38
N LEU A 43 10.18 -16.66 -9.24
CA LEU A 43 10.08 -15.75 -8.11
C LEU A 43 11.22 -16.03 -7.14
N LEU A 44 11.84 -14.97 -6.64
CA LEU A 44 12.83 -15.09 -5.56
C LEU A 44 12.22 -15.79 -4.34
N THR A 45 12.96 -16.67 -3.71
CA THR A 45 12.59 -17.26 -2.41
C THR A 45 12.58 -16.16 -1.33
N LEU A 46 12.00 -16.45 -0.16
CA LEU A 46 12.02 -15.48 0.95
C LEU A 46 13.43 -15.23 1.48
N GLU A 47 14.28 -16.26 1.42
CA GLU A 47 15.70 -16.19 1.81
C GLU A 47 16.52 -15.36 0.82
N GLU A 48 16.23 -15.46 -0.48
CA GLU A 48 16.86 -14.62 -1.51
C GLU A 48 16.43 -13.16 -1.37
N LEU A 49 15.14 -12.91 -1.12
CA LEU A 49 14.61 -11.58 -0.83
C LEU A 49 15.27 -10.98 0.41
N ASP A 50 15.45 -11.76 1.48
CA ASP A 50 16.15 -11.32 2.68
C ASP A 50 17.59 -10.90 2.37
N ARG A 51 18.34 -11.72 1.61
CA ARG A 51 19.71 -11.39 1.20
C ARG A 51 19.78 -10.10 0.39
N VAL A 52 18.86 -9.92 -0.56
CA VAL A 52 18.79 -8.71 -1.39
C VAL A 52 18.46 -7.49 -0.53
N CYS A 53 17.42 -7.57 0.31
CA CYS A 53 17.02 -6.47 1.19
C CYS A 53 18.14 -6.11 2.16
N SER A 54 18.80 -7.10 2.76
CA SER A 54 19.94 -6.88 3.67
C SER A 54 21.14 -6.23 2.97
N ALA A 55 21.37 -6.54 1.69
CA ALA A 55 22.40 -5.85 0.91
C ALA A 55 22.04 -4.36 0.72
N PHE A 56 20.81 -4.03 0.38
CA PHE A 56 20.34 -2.65 0.25
C PHE A 56 20.38 -1.89 1.58
N ILE A 57 20.02 -2.52 2.70
CA ILE A 57 20.12 -1.92 4.04
C ILE A 57 21.58 -1.56 4.35
N ARG A 58 22.54 -2.46 4.08
CA ARG A 58 23.97 -2.17 4.25
C ARG A 58 24.47 -1.03 3.36
N MET A 59 23.80 -0.78 2.23
CA MET A 59 24.08 0.35 1.33
C MET A 59 23.31 1.63 1.67
N GLY A 60 22.64 1.69 2.82
CA GLY A 60 22.01 2.91 3.35
C GLY A 60 20.51 3.01 3.17
N VAL A 61 19.84 1.96 2.71
CA VAL A 61 18.36 1.92 2.72
C VAL A 61 17.89 1.79 4.18
N GLN A 62 17.03 2.72 4.60
CA GLN A 62 16.51 2.83 5.96
C GLN A 62 15.02 2.52 6.07
N LYS A 63 14.33 2.41 4.94
CA LYS A 63 12.89 2.12 4.88
C LYS A 63 12.62 1.05 3.85
N LEU A 64 11.95 -0.03 4.29
CA LEU A 64 11.42 -1.06 3.41
C LEU A 64 9.89 -1.02 3.41
N ARG A 65 9.32 -1.05 2.21
CA ARG A 65 7.89 -1.26 2.02
C ARG A 65 7.67 -2.55 1.24
N ILE A 66 7.08 -3.52 1.91
CA ILE A 66 6.74 -4.79 1.31
C ILE A 66 5.44 -4.64 0.50
N THR A 67 5.49 -5.08 -0.74
CA THR A 67 4.38 -5.00 -1.70
C THR A 67 4.29 -6.30 -2.49
N GLY A 68 3.57 -6.27 -3.59
CA GLY A 68 3.44 -7.38 -4.53
C GLY A 68 2.18 -7.18 -5.35
N GLY A 69 1.53 -8.26 -5.74
CA GLY A 69 0.09 -8.28 -5.88
C GLY A 69 -0.49 -8.05 -4.48
N GLU A 70 -0.76 -9.10 -3.73
CA GLU A 70 -1.04 -8.98 -2.29
C GLU A 70 0.07 -9.70 -1.50
N PRO A 71 0.89 -8.98 -0.70
CA PRO A 71 2.02 -9.61 -0.01
C PRO A 71 1.59 -10.66 1.01
N LEU A 72 0.43 -10.48 1.66
CA LEU A 72 -0.03 -11.38 2.73
C LEU A 72 -0.60 -12.71 2.21
N VAL A 73 -0.80 -12.86 0.89
CA VAL A 73 -1.15 -14.18 0.31
C VAL A 73 0.09 -15.04 0.03
N ARG A 74 1.29 -14.47 0.09
CA ARG A 74 2.51 -15.25 -0.10
C ARG A 74 2.68 -16.23 1.06
N ARG A 75 2.84 -17.51 0.73
CA ARG A 75 3.04 -18.56 1.74
C ARG A 75 4.27 -18.23 2.60
N ASN A 76 4.14 -18.39 3.92
CA ASN A 76 5.19 -18.16 4.91
C ASN A 76 5.75 -16.72 4.93
N ILE A 77 4.99 -15.73 4.47
CA ILE A 77 5.46 -14.34 4.40
C ILE A 77 5.95 -13.82 5.77
N MET A 78 5.37 -14.27 6.87
CA MET A 78 5.79 -13.85 8.20
C MET A 78 7.23 -14.28 8.54
N SER A 79 7.75 -15.37 8.00
CA SER A 79 9.17 -15.73 8.20
C SER A 79 10.11 -14.69 7.58
N PHE A 80 9.72 -14.08 6.46
CA PHE A 80 10.47 -12.97 5.86
C PHE A 80 10.42 -11.72 6.75
N PHE A 81 9.23 -11.34 7.25
CA PHE A 81 9.11 -10.20 8.17
C PHE A 81 9.94 -10.41 9.43
N GLN A 82 9.89 -11.61 10.03
CA GLN A 82 10.69 -11.99 11.19
C GLN A 82 12.20 -11.91 10.91
N SER A 83 12.63 -12.38 9.73
CA SER A 83 14.04 -12.31 9.35
C SER A 83 14.53 -10.89 9.16
N ILE A 84 13.75 -10.05 8.47
CA ILE A 84 14.12 -8.64 8.21
C ILE A 84 14.05 -7.77 9.46
N SER A 85 13.19 -8.11 10.44
CA SER A 85 13.03 -7.31 11.66
C SER A 85 14.32 -7.17 12.47
N ARG A 86 15.28 -8.11 12.34
CA ARG A 86 16.60 -7.96 13.00
C ARG A 86 17.30 -6.65 12.67
N HIS A 87 17.10 -6.13 11.46
CA HIS A 87 17.68 -4.84 11.06
C HIS A 87 17.02 -3.63 11.72
N LEU A 88 15.76 -3.78 12.23
CA LEU A 88 15.13 -2.78 13.09
C LEU A 88 15.80 -2.81 14.48
N ASP A 89 16.03 -3.99 15.03
CA ASP A 89 16.67 -4.18 16.35
C ASP A 89 18.12 -3.69 16.35
N GLU A 90 18.83 -3.88 15.25
CA GLU A 90 20.21 -3.38 15.01
C GLU A 90 20.25 -1.86 14.74
N GLY A 91 19.10 -1.20 14.52
CA GLY A 91 19.02 0.22 14.17
C GLY A 91 19.48 0.55 12.74
N ALA A 92 19.77 -0.46 11.92
CA ALA A 92 20.16 -0.29 10.52
C ALA A 92 18.96 0.03 9.62
N LEU A 93 17.77 -0.48 9.95
CA LEU A 93 16.50 -0.16 9.33
C LEU A 93 15.67 0.69 10.29
N ARG A 94 15.08 1.77 9.82
CA ARG A 94 14.22 2.66 10.63
C ARG A 94 12.73 2.30 10.52
N GLU A 95 12.31 1.83 9.35
CA GLU A 95 10.91 1.53 9.09
C GLU A 95 10.74 0.29 8.22
N LEU A 96 9.93 -0.66 8.71
CA LEU A 96 9.40 -1.79 7.97
C LEU A 96 7.89 -1.62 7.87
N THR A 97 7.36 -1.56 6.66
CA THR A 97 5.93 -1.36 6.40
C THR A 97 5.48 -2.22 5.22
N LEU A 98 4.17 -2.29 4.99
CA LEU A 98 3.62 -2.97 3.82
C LEU A 98 2.49 -2.17 3.20
N THR A 99 2.20 -2.48 1.94
CA THR A 99 0.95 -2.10 1.27
C THR A 99 0.17 -3.38 1.02
N THR A 100 -1.08 -3.41 1.46
CA THR A 100 -1.97 -4.57 1.40
C THR A 100 -3.37 -4.16 0.95
N ASN A 101 -4.09 -5.07 0.34
CA ASN A 101 -5.53 -4.90 0.08
C ASN A 101 -6.40 -5.14 1.33
N GLY A 102 -5.80 -5.52 2.46
CA GLY A 102 -6.47 -5.72 3.72
C GLY A 102 -7.19 -7.06 3.91
N SER A 103 -7.35 -7.87 2.88
CA SER A 103 -8.10 -9.14 2.93
C SER A 103 -7.61 -10.12 4.00
N GLN A 104 -6.28 -10.20 4.19
CA GLN A 104 -5.64 -11.09 5.14
C GLN A 104 -5.17 -10.36 6.42
N LEU A 105 -5.39 -9.06 6.52
CA LEU A 105 -4.79 -8.24 7.56
C LEU A 105 -5.27 -8.62 8.97
N ALA A 106 -6.53 -8.98 9.14
CA ALA A 106 -7.06 -9.46 10.41
C ALA A 106 -6.31 -10.67 10.97
N ARG A 107 -5.81 -11.53 10.10
CA ARG A 107 -5.03 -12.71 10.48
C ARG A 107 -3.61 -12.37 10.95
N PHE A 108 -3.00 -11.36 10.35
CA PHE A 108 -1.56 -11.09 10.50
C PHE A 108 -1.25 -9.84 11.33
N ALA A 109 -2.25 -9.03 11.71
CA ALA A 109 -2.03 -7.74 12.35
C ALA A 109 -1.15 -7.82 13.61
N LYS A 110 -1.46 -8.76 14.50
CA LYS A 110 -0.71 -8.98 15.75
C LYS A 110 0.73 -9.43 15.50
N ASP A 111 0.92 -10.35 14.54
CA ASP A 111 2.25 -10.86 14.20
C ASP A 111 3.10 -9.76 13.54
N LEU A 112 2.50 -8.93 12.67
CA LEU A 112 3.16 -7.78 12.07
C LEU A 112 3.59 -6.75 13.13
N ALA A 113 2.74 -6.46 14.11
CA ALA A 113 3.09 -5.58 15.22
C ALA A 113 4.24 -6.15 16.07
N ALA A 114 4.19 -7.45 16.33
CA ALA A 114 5.22 -8.15 17.13
C ALA A 114 6.61 -8.12 16.48
N VAL A 115 6.70 -8.13 15.16
CA VAL A 115 7.97 -8.03 14.42
C VAL A 115 8.41 -6.59 14.12
N GLY A 116 7.81 -5.60 14.80
CA GLY A 116 8.25 -4.21 14.72
C GLY A 116 7.64 -3.39 13.57
N VAL A 117 6.69 -3.92 12.80
CA VAL A 117 5.87 -3.08 11.91
C VAL A 117 5.08 -2.09 12.77
N ARG A 118 5.09 -0.81 12.39
CA ARG A 118 4.37 0.24 13.14
C ARG A 118 3.25 0.86 12.31
N ARG A 119 3.29 0.69 11.00
CA ARG A 119 2.30 1.24 10.07
C ARG A 119 2.03 0.30 8.92
N VAL A 120 0.77 0.23 8.51
CA VAL A 120 0.32 -0.47 7.30
C VAL A 120 -0.38 0.51 6.36
N ASN A 121 -0.21 0.30 5.05
CA ASN A 121 -0.94 1.04 4.03
C ASN A 121 -2.00 0.08 3.46
N VAL A 122 -3.27 0.42 3.62
CA VAL A 122 -4.39 -0.40 3.12
C VAL A 122 -4.97 0.27 1.88
N SER A 123 -5.08 -0.49 0.80
CA SER A 123 -5.74 -0.02 -0.42
C SER A 123 -7.25 -0.20 -0.29
N LEU A 124 -7.98 0.92 -0.29
CA LEU A 124 -9.44 0.95 -0.16
C LEU A 124 -10.00 2.16 -0.90
N ASP A 125 -10.75 1.93 -1.98
CA ASP A 125 -11.21 3.00 -2.88
C ASP A 125 -12.63 3.48 -2.56
N THR A 126 -13.39 2.74 -1.78
CA THR A 126 -14.79 3.03 -1.47
C THR A 126 -15.23 2.35 -0.17
N LEU A 127 -16.20 2.95 0.52
CA LEU A 127 -16.88 2.39 1.68
C LEU A 127 -18.25 1.77 1.32
N ASP A 128 -18.62 1.81 0.06
CA ASP A 128 -19.82 1.17 -0.48
C ASP A 128 -19.51 -0.28 -0.88
N GLU A 129 -20.27 -1.26 -0.36
CA GLU A 129 -20.00 -2.69 -0.55
C GLU A 129 -20.18 -3.11 -2.01
N ASP A 130 -21.18 -2.58 -2.70
CA ASP A 130 -21.47 -2.91 -4.09
C ASP A 130 -20.41 -2.31 -5.02
N LYS A 131 -19.99 -1.07 -4.78
CA LYS A 131 -18.88 -0.45 -5.50
C LYS A 131 -17.58 -1.23 -5.24
N PHE A 132 -17.32 -1.60 -3.99
CA PHE A 132 -16.13 -2.38 -3.64
C PHE A 132 -16.09 -3.73 -4.37
N ALA A 133 -17.21 -4.46 -4.39
CA ALA A 133 -17.31 -5.71 -5.13
C ALA A 133 -17.08 -5.51 -6.63
N ARG A 134 -17.61 -4.43 -7.21
CA ARG A 134 -17.40 -4.10 -8.64
C ARG A 134 -15.93 -3.79 -8.96
N VAL A 135 -15.28 -2.94 -8.14
CA VAL A 135 -13.90 -2.51 -8.43
C VAL A 135 -12.88 -3.60 -8.16
N THR A 136 -13.08 -4.44 -7.15
CA THR A 136 -12.14 -5.51 -6.77
C THR A 136 -12.45 -6.85 -7.42
N ARG A 137 -13.64 -7.03 -7.99
CA ARG A 137 -14.26 -8.25 -8.53
C ARG A 137 -14.44 -9.36 -7.50
N TRP A 138 -13.42 -9.68 -6.72
CA TRP A 138 -13.41 -10.82 -5.78
C TRP A 138 -13.31 -10.40 -4.30
N GLY A 139 -13.12 -9.11 -4.03
CA GLY A 139 -12.98 -8.61 -2.68
C GLY A 139 -14.32 -8.55 -1.93
N ARG A 140 -14.22 -8.53 -0.60
CA ARG A 140 -15.36 -8.34 0.31
C ARG A 140 -15.02 -7.22 1.28
N LEU A 141 -15.76 -6.11 1.21
CA LEU A 141 -15.54 -4.93 2.04
C LEU A 141 -15.52 -5.24 3.55
N PRO A 142 -16.48 -6.01 4.10
CA PRO A 142 -16.48 -6.32 5.54
C PRO A 142 -15.20 -7.04 6.01
N GLN A 143 -14.57 -7.84 5.15
CA GLN A 143 -13.32 -8.52 5.45
C GLN A 143 -12.16 -7.52 5.57
N VAL A 144 -12.11 -6.53 4.70
CA VAL A 144 -11.09 -5.47 4.71
C VAL A 144 -11.28 -4.56 5.94
N LEU A 145 -12.51 -4.15 6.23
CA LEU A 145 -12.82 -3.33 7.41
C LEU A 145 -12.40 -4.05 8.70
N LYS A 146 -12.75 -5.35 8.83
CA LYS A 146 -12.27 -6.18 9.95
C LYS A 146 -10.74 -6.23 10.01
N GLY A 147 -10.04 -6.22 8.86
CA GLY A 147 -8.60 -6.16 8.79
C GLY A 147 -8.04 -4.84 9.34
N ILE A 148 -8.69 -3.73 9.01
CA ILE A 148 -8.34 -2.40 9.52
C ILE A 148 -8.54 -2.33 11.04
N ASP A 149 -9.69 -2.82 11.54
CA ASP A 149 -9.98 -2.88 12.98
C ASP A 149 -8.89 -3.67 13.71
N ALA A 150 -8.57 -4.87 13.24
CA ALA A 150 -7.55 -5.71 13.83
C ALA A 150 -6.14 -5.06 13.80
N ALA A 151 -5.83 -4.29 12.77
CA ALA A 151 -4.57 -3.54 12.70
C ALA A 151 -4.51 -2.45 13.77
N GLN A 152 -5.58 -1.66 13.93
CA GLN A 152 -5.67 -0.62 14.98
C GLN A 152 -5.64 -1.24 16.39
N GLU A 153 -6.37 -2.33 16.62
CA GLU A 153 -6.33 -3.08 17.89
C GLU A 153 -4.93 -3.63 18.22
N ALA A 154 -4.15 -4.00 17.21
CA ALA A 154 -2.77 -4.43 17.36
C ALA A 154 -1.77 -3.27 17.55
N GLY A 155 -2.24 -2.01 17.58
CA GLY A 155 -1.41 -0.82 17.71
C GLY A 155 -0.70 -0.38 16.43
N LEU A 156 -1.12 -0.87 15.28
CA LEU A 156 -0.60 -0.43 13.99
C LEU A 156 -1.29 0.87 13.55
N ARG A 157 -0.50 1.85 13.12
CA ARG A 157 -1.07 3.02 12.42
C ARG A 157 -1.53 2.58 11.03
N VAL A 158 -2.74 2.99 10.68
CA VAL A 158 -3.32 2.67 9.36
C VAL A 158 -3.26 3.91 8.48
N LYS A 159 -2.79 3.73 7.25
CA LYS A 159 -2.90 4.73 6.20
C LYS A 159 -3.70 4.14 5.06
N LEU A 160 -4.79 4.79 4.67
CA LEU A 160 -5.52 4.40 3.47
C LEU A 160 -4.89 4.99 2.21
N ASN A 161 -4.86 4.18 1.18
CA ASN A 161 -4.57 4.59 -0.19
C ASN A 161 -5.85 4.38 -1.00
N ALA A 162 -6.43 5.44 -1.53
CA ALA A 162 -7.61 5.41 -2.38
C ALA A 162 -7.27 5.96 -3.77
N VAL A 163 -7.61 5.21 -4.81
CA VAL A 163 -7.50 5.72 -6.19
C VAL A 163 -8.70 6.62 -6.48
N ALA A 164 -8.42 7.87 -6.84
CA ALA A 164 -9.43 8.84 -7.23
C ALA A 164 -9.94 8.51 -8.64
N LEU A 165 -11.19 8.07 -8.73
CA LEU A 165 -11.83 7.62 -9.97
C LEU A 165 -13.06 8.45 -10.26
N LYS A 166 -13.00 9.24 -11.33
CA LYS A 166 -14.12 10.07 -11.79
C LYS A 166 -15.31 9.20 -12.18
N GLY A 167 -16.52 9.63 -11.78
CA GLY A 167 -17.75 8.87 -12.00
C GLY A 167 -17.87 7.59 -11.16
N PHE A 168 -16.98 7.38 -10.20
CA PHE A 168 -17.01 6.19 -9.35
C PHE A 168 -17.05 6.52 -7.84
N ASN A 169 -16.04 7.22 -7.32
CA ASN A 169 -15.94 7.53 -5.89
C ASN A 169 -15.82 9.02 -5.56
N GLU A 170 -16.11 9.91 -6.52
CA GLU A 170 -16.11 11.36 -6.31
C GLU A 170 -17.05 11.78 -5.17
N GLU A 171 -18.23 11.18 -5.11
CA GLU A 171 -19.24 11.45 -4.09
C GLU A 171 -18.85 10.99 -2.69
N GLU A 172 -17.89 10.07 -2.58
CA GLU A 172 -17.41 9.54 -1.30
C GLU A 172 -16.23 10.34 -0.73
N LEU A 173 -15.74 11.37 -1.43
CA LEU A 173 -14.57 12.16 -1.04
C LEU A 173 -14.63 12.63 0.42
N PHE A 174 -15.73 13.25 0.79
CA PHE A 174 -15.93 13.78 2.15
C PHE A 174 -16.17 12.65 3.16
N ALA A 175 -17.03 11.68 2.82
CA ALA A 175 -17.33 10.56 3.69
C ALA A 175 -16.08 9.74 4.04
N MET A 176 -15.23 9.45 3.06
CA MET A 176 -13.96 8.75 3.30
C MET A 176 -12.98 9.59 4.13
N THR A 177 -12.93 10.91 3.89
CA THR A 177 -12.08 11.81 4.67
C THR A 177 -12.51 11.86 6.13
N GLU A 178 -13.80 12.01 6.39
CA GLU A 178 -14.37 12.03 7.74
C GLU A 178 -14.23 10.69 8.45
N TRP A 179 -14.46 9.59 7.73
CA TRP A 179 -14.28 8.26 8.27
C TRP A 179 -12.83 7.99 8.69
N CYS A 180 -11.86 8.40 7.88
CA CYS A 180 -10.44 8.30 8.25
C CYS A 180 -10.11 9.17 9.45
N ALA A 181 -10.58 10.43 9.47
CA ALA A 181 -10.35 11.35 10.57
C ALA A 181 -10.95 10.85 11.89
N SER A 182 -12.17 10.29 11.85
CA SER A 182 -12.84 9.75 13.04
C SER A 182 -12.13 8.54 13.66
N ARG A 183 -11.23 7.89 12.90
CA ARG A 183 -10.47 6.69 13.29
C ARG A 183 -8.98 6.93 13.44
N ASP A 184 -8.53 8.17 13.44
CA ASP A 184 -7.10 8.55 13.49
C ASP A 184 -6.26 7.85 12.41
N MET A 185 -6.78 7.81 11.18
CA MET A 185 -6.11 7.22 10.03
C MET A 185 -5.69 8.29 9.02
N ASP A 186 -4.51 8.12 8.44
CA ASP A 186 -4.09 8.92 7.27
C ASP A 186 -4.88 8.48 6.03
N LEU A 187 -5.25 9.42 5.16
CA LEU A 187 -5.81 9.14 3.83
C LEU A 187 -4.89 9.72 2.75
N THR A 188 -4.62 8.92 1.73
CA THR A 188 -3.91 9.36 0.52
C THR A 188 -4.79 9.09 -0.70
N TRP A 189 -5.19 10.14 -1.40
CA TRP A 189 -5.75 10.03 -2.73
C TRP A 189 -4.65 9.86 -3.76
N ILE A 190 -4.86 8.99 -4.75
CA ILE A 190 -3.88 8.64 -5.79
C ILE A 190 -4.55 8.81 -7.14
N GLU A 191 -3.94 9.54 -8.06
CA GLU A 191 -4.43 9.62 -9.43
C GLU A 191 -4.35 8.26 -10.12
N VAL A 192 -5.37 7.92 -10.90
CA VAL A 192 -5.32 6.75 -11.75
C VAL A 192 -4.22 6.93 -12.80
N MET A 193 -3.36 5.94 -12.92
CA MET A 193 -2.31 5.97 -13.93
C MET A 193 -2.82 5.40 -15.25
N PRO A 194 -2.68 6.10 -16.38
CA PRO A 194 -3.10 5.61 -17.71
C PRO A 194 -2.10 4.58 -18.25
N MET A 195 -1.84 3.52 -17.49
CA MET A 195 -0.85 2.49 -17.83
C MET A 195 -1.49 1.12 -17.98
N GLY A 196 -1.02 0.37 -18.97
CA GLY A 196 -1.41 -1.01 -19.25
C GLY A 196 -2.75 -1.14 -20.00
N ASP A 197 -2.87 -2.24 -20.75
CA ASP A 197 -4.13 -2.66 -21.37
C ASP A 197 -4.84 -3.64 -20.43
N LEU A 198 -5.87 -3.18 -19.74
CA LEU A 198 -6.61 -3.97 -18.76
C LEU A 198 -8.04 -4.29 -19.20
N GLY A 199 -8.25 -4.38 -20.53
CA GLY A 199 -9.49 -4.95 -21.06
C GLY A 199 -10.70 -4.02 -21.02
N GLY A 200 -10.57 -2.80 -21.53
CA GLY A 200 -11.73 -1.99 -21.94
C GLY A 200 -12.28 -1.00 -20.92
N GLU A 201 -11.65 -0.81 -19.77
CA GLU A 201 -12.01 0.27 -18.85
C GLU A 201 -11.47 1.61 -19.38
N ASP A 202 -12.34 2.63 -19.49
CA ASP A 202 -11.97 3.98 -19.91
C ASP A 202 -11.22 4.72 -18.79
N ARG A 203 -9.94 4.49 -18.68
CA ARG A 203 -9.10 5.14 -17.65
C ARG A 203 -8.90 6.62 -17.88
N VAL A 204 -8.96 7.06 -19.12
CA VAL A 204 -8.85 8.48 -19.45
C VAL A 204 -10.11 9.20 -18.98
N GLY A 205 -11.29 8.60 -19.20
CA GLY A 205 -12.55 9.10 -18.69
C GLY A 205 -12.66 9.04 -17.14
N GLN A 206 -11.97 8.08 -16.51
CA GLN A 206 -11.94 7.95 -15.04
C GLN A 206 -10.87 8.84 -14.37
N TYR A 207 -10.05 9.54 -15.14
CA TYR A 207 -9.03 10.42 -14.57
C TYR A 207 -9.66 11.59 -13.81
N TRP A 208 -9.25 11.71 -12.54
CA TRP A 208 -9.64 12.79 -11.64
C TRP A 208 -8.39 13.40 -11.03
N ALA A 209 -8.06 14.62 -11.46
CA ALA A 209 -6.84 15.29 -11.04
C ALA A 209 -6.85 15.58 -9.53
N LEU A 210 -5.77 15.31 -8.83
CA LEU A 210 -5.66 15.61 -7.39
C LEU A 210 -5.75 17.09 -7.08
N THR A 211 -5.44 17.96 -8.04
CA THR A 211 -5.69 19.41 -7.92
C THR A 211 -7.19 19.73 -7.81
N ASP A 212 -8.04 18.95 -8.47
CA ASP A 212 -9.50 19.10 -8.39
C ASP A 212 -10.04 18.48 -7.09
N VAL A 213 -9.51 17.32 -6.67
CA VAL A 213 -9.79 16.71 -5.37
C VAL A 213 -9.48 17.73 -4.25
N ARG A 214 -8.30 18.34 -4.28
CA ARG A 214 -7.89 19.35 -3.31
C ARG A 214 -8.84 20.57 -3.33
N ARG A 215 -9.24 21.02 -4.51
CA ARG A 215 -10.18 22.15 -4.67
C ARG A 215 -11.55 21.84 -4.07
N GLN A 216 -12.03 20.61 -4.24
CA GLN A 216 -13.29 20.18 -3.64
C GLN A 216 -13.18 20.11 -2.11
N LEU A 217 -12.11 19.50 -1.58
CA LEU A 217 -11.87 19.47 -0.14
C LEU A 217 -11.81 20.88 0.47
N ALA A 218 -11.18 21.82 -0.23
CA ALA A 218 -11.06 23.23 0.22
C ALA A 218 -12.39 23.98 0.28
N GLN A 219 -13.49 23.46 -0.28
CA GLN A 219 -14.82 24.04 -0.15
C GLN A 219 -15.42 23.82 1.26
N HIS A 220 -14.97 22.76 1.97
CA HIS A 220 -15.52 22.36 3.26
C HIS A 220 -14.48 22.38 4.40
N TYR A 221 -13.19 22.31 4.06
CA TYR A 221 -12.10 22.25 5.03
C TYR A 221 -11.05 23.32 4.73
N THR A 222 -10.35 23.75 5.76
CA THR A 222 -9.11 24.54 5.58
C THR A 222 -7.99 23.56 5.22
N VAL A 223 -7.53 23.59 3.97
CA VAL A 223 -6.46 22.71 3.47
C VAL A 223 -5.14 23.45 3.49
N THR A 224 -4.20 22.99 4.31
CA THR A 224 -2.86 23.57 4.45
C THR A 224 -1.79 22.58 4.02
N ASP A 225 -0.70 23.08 3.44
CA ASP A 225 0.45 22.25 3.10
C ASP A 225 1.26 21.95 4.37
N LEU A 226 1.61 20.68 4.57
CA LEU A 226 2.50 20.28 5.65
C LEU A 226 3.95 20.22 5.13
N PRO A 227 4.94 20.69 5.91
CA PRO A 227 6.35 20.63 5.55
C PRO A 227 6.91 19.19 5.59
N GLU A 228 6.14 18.26 6.10
CA GLU A 228 6.57 16.88 6.33
C GLU A 228 6.63 16.08 5.03
N SER A 229 7.73 15.34 4.85
CA SER A 229 7.88 14.37 3.77
C SER A 229 7.83 12.96 4.31
N THR A 230 6.98 12.12 3.74
CA THR A 230 6.89 10.68 4.08
C THR A 230 8.01 9.85 3.44
N GLY A 231 8.97 10.49 2.74
CA GLY A 231 10.06 9.82 2.02
C GLY A 231 9.61 9.10 0.75
N GLY A 232 8.39 9.37 0.28
CA GLY A 232 7.83 8.89 -0.98
C GLY A 232 7.34 10.06 -1.85
N PRO A 233 6.76 9.81 -3.03
CA PRO A 233 6.24 10.84 -3.92
C PRO A 233 4.93 11.50 -3.42
N ALA A 234 4.28 10.94 -2.42
CA ALA A 234 3.08 11.52 -1.82
C ALA A 234 3.45 12.77 -0.98
N ARG A 235 2.73 13.84 -1.21
CA ARG A 235 2.80 15.12 -0.51
C ARG A 235 1.44 15.43 0.10
#